data_f22467894e903ed0c3baa43f68de62f0
#
_entry.id   f22467894e903ed0c3baa43f68de62f0
#
_cell.length_a   1.000
_cell.length_b   1.000
_cell.length_c   1.000
_cell.angle_alpha   90.00
_cell.angle_beta   90.00
_cell.angle_gamma   90.00
#
_symmetry.space_group_name_H-M   'P 1'
#
loop_
_entity.id
_entity.type
_entity.pdbx_description
1 polymer ?
#
loop_
_entity_poly.entity_id
_entity_poly.type
_entity_poly.pdbx_seq_one_letter_code
_entity_poly.pdbx_strand_id
1 'polypeptide(L)'
;MTEPDAQTTTDDVPDEIRRSIHIDADTHAVWEIIAEPGWFINDGSWAEHEITTDGDTARVVDPVHGEFSIRTVALDPPHRAVFQWLGGQAGDVGAGDLAANTVEFTVEPDGTGVLLTVRETGFAGLHDDAIVRRRRFEENSEGWVSELGLARDRAEARA
;
A
#
# COMPACT_ATOMS: atom_id res chain seq x y z
N MET A 1 -9.01 1.06 37.80
CA MET A 1 -9.18 1.21 37.06
C MET A 1 -8.62 1.17 36.16
N THR A 2 -8.44 0.97 35.64
CA THR A 2 -8.07 1.20 34.87
C THR A 2 -7.78 0.67 33.93
N GLU A 3 -7.72 0.02 33.73
CA GLU A 3 -7.46 -0.44 32.92
C GLU A 3 -8.16 -0.87 31.87
N PRO A 4 -9.16 -0.55 31.56
CA PRO A 4 -9.89 -0.85 30.38
C PRO A 4 -9.10 -0.61 29.15
N ASP A 5 -8.24 0.32 29.20
CA ASP A 5 -7.44 0.62 28.05
C ASP A 5 -6.64 -0.52 27.58
N ALA A 6 -6.07 -1.25 28.46
CA ALA A 6 -5.22 -2.35 28.09
C ALA A 6 -6.00 -3.40 27.34
N GLN A 7 -7.21 -3.65 27.72
CA GLN A 7 -7.98 -4.63 27.05
C GLN A 7 -8.36 -4.18 25.69
N THR A 8 -8.77 -2.96 25.55
CA THR A 8 -9.16 -2.42 24.28
C THR A 8 -8.01 -2.53 23.30
N THR A 9 -6.83 -2.19 23.78
CA THR A 9 -5.67 -2.22 22.93
C THR A 9 -5.36 -3.60 22.42
N THR A 10 -5.62 -4.61 23.23
CA THR A 10 -5.30 -5.98 22.83
C THR A 10 -6.13 -6.44 21.68
N ASP A 11 -7.40 -6.12 21.67
CA ASP A 11 -8.28 -6.57 20.63
C ASP A 11 -8.43 -5.60 19.48
N ASP A 12 -8.18 -4.34 19.71
CA ASP A 12 -8.40 -3.34 18.70
C ASP A 12 -7.24 -3.27 17.76
N VAL A 13 -7.56 -3.35 16.48
CA VAL A 13 -6.58 -3.14 15.43
C VAL A 13 -6.83 -1.75 14.87
N PRO A 14 -5.81 -0.90 14.81
CA PRO A 14 -6.01 0.41 14.20
C PRO A 14 -6.52 0.27 12.79
N ASP A 15 -7.32 1.22 12.35
CA ASP A 15 -7.85 1.18 11.01
C ASP A 15 -6.83 1.68 9.99
N GLU A 16 -5.75 2.25 10.43
CA GLU A 16 -4.81 2.93 9.53
C GLU A 16 -3.37 2.53 9.80
N ILE A 17 -2.63 2.31 8.72
CA ILE A 17 -1.17 2.22 8.78
C ILE A 17 -0.65 3.46 8.07
N ARG A 18 0.34 4.11 8.66
CA ARG A 18 0.98 5.26 8.02
C ARG A 18 2.49 5.10 8.15
N ARG A 19 3.19 5.20 7.03
CA ARG A 19 4.65 5.12 6.99
C ARG A 19 5.17 6.15 5.99
N SER A 20 6.36 6.65 6.25
CA SER A 20 6.97 7.65 5.37
C SER A 20 8.45 7.35 5.17
N ILE A 21 8.98 7.82 4.06
CA ILE A 21 10.39 7.69 3.77
C ILE A 21 10.85 8.91 2.98
N HIS A 22 12.06 9.39 3.30
CA HIS A 22 12.68 10.47 2.54
C HIS A 22 13.37 9.87 1.31
N ILE A 23 13.22 10.50 0.16
CA ILE A 23 13.82 10.04 -1.08
C ILE A 23 14.58 11.22 -1.70
N ASP A 24 15.85 10.97 -2.04
CA ASP A 24 16.69 11.98 -2.66
C ASP A 24 16.47 11.96 -4.18
N ALA A 25 15.30 12.36 -4.59
CA ALA A 25 14.94 12.43 -6.00
C ALA A 25 13.88 13.51 -6.14
N ASP A 26 13.62 13.93 -7.36
CA ASP A 26 12.61 14.97 -7.53
C ASP A 26 11.21 14.33 -7.53
N THR A 27 10.22 15.20 -7.41
CA THR A 27 8.84 14.78 -7.33
C THR A 27 8.43 13.92 -8.52
N HIS A 28 8.90 14.28 -9.70
CA HIS A 28 8.50 13.58 -10.92
C HIS A 28 9.01 12.13 -10.93
N ALA A 29 10.24 11.92 -10.51
CA ALA A 29 10.81 10.57 -10.48
C ALA A 29 10.01 9.67 -9.52
N VAL A 30 9.58 10.21 -8.40
CA VAL A 30 8.80 9.44 -7.45
C VAL A 30 7.39 9.24 -7.97
N TRP A 31 6.81 10.27 -8.61
CA TRP A 31 5.47 10.17 -9.16
C TRP A 31 5.35 9.04 -10.18
N GLU A 32 6.34 8.88 -11.03
CA GLU A 32 6.29 7.84 -12.05
C GLU A 32 6.19 6.45 -11.44
N ILE A 33 6.72 6.29 -10.24
CA ILE A 33 6.63 5.01 -9.55
C ILE A 33 5.27 4.86 -8.89
N ILE A 34 4.84 5.85 -8.12
CA ILE A 34 3.65 5.66 -7.30
C ILE A 34 2.35 5.73 -8.10
N ALA A 35 2.40 6.25 -9.30
CA ALA A 35 1.20 6.33 -10.13
C ALA A 35 0.83 5.00 -10.78
N GLU A 36 1.71 4.02 -10.74
CA GLU A 36 1.44 2.73 -11.35
C GLU A 36 0.64 1.84 -10.41
N PRO A 37 -0.54 1.36 -10.83
CA PRO A 37 -1.33 0.49 -9.96
C PRO A 37 -0.54 -0.78 -9.64
N GLY A 38 -0.50 -1.12 -8.36
CA GLY A 38 0.15 -2.36 -7.96
C GLY A 38 1.65 -2.32 -7.88
N TRP A 39 2.27 -1.14 -8.02
CA TRP A 39 3.74 -1.06 -7.96
C TRP A 39 4.29 -1.64 -6.66
N PHE A 40 3.45 -1.66 -5.64
CA PHE A 40 3.85 -2.10 -4.30
C PHE A 40 3.69 -3.60 -4.09
N ILE A 41 3.42 -4.36 -5.13
CA ILE A 41 3.35 -5.81 -5.02
C ILE A 41 4.72 -6.35 -5.43
N ASN A 42 5.54 -6.70 -4.44
CA ASN A 42 6.89 -7.16 -4.67
C ASN A 42 7.23 -8.27 -3.68
N ASP A 43 8.39 -8.87 -3.86
CA ASP A 43 8.84 -9.96 -3.00
C ASP A 43 10.30 -9.72 -2.64
N GLY A 44 10.56 -8.63 -1.94
CA GLY A 44 11.90 -8.30 -1.48
C GLY A 44 12.74 -7.54 -2.48
N SER A 45 12.36 -7.54 -3.75
CA SER A 45 13.04 -6.75 -4.76
C SER A 45 12.02 -6.29 -5.77
N TRP A 46 12.37 -5.28 -6.54
CA TRP A 46 11.44 -4.69 -7.50
C TRP A 46 11.04 -5.72 -8.53
N ALA A 47 9.74 -5.89 -8.73
CA ALA A 47 9.21 -6.82 -9.72
C ALA A 47 8.56 -6.05 -10.87
N GLU A 48 8.70 -6.59 -12.07
CA GLU A 48 7.99 -6.03 -13.22
C GLU A 48 6.66 -6.76 -13.31
N HIS A 49 5.61 -6.00 -13.53
CA HIS A 49 4.27 -6.56 -13.57
C HIS A 49 3.66 -6.43 -14.95
N GLU A 50 2.78 -7.37 -15.30
CA GLU A 50 1.95 -7.22 -16.47
C GLU A 50 0.68 -6.54 -16.00
N ILE A 51 0.37 -5.41 -16.58
CA ILE A 51 -0.76 -4.61 -16.15
C ILE A 51 -1.71 -4.42 -17.32
N THR A 52 -2.96 -4.82 -17.13
CA THR A 52 -4.01 -4.63 -18.12
C THR A 52 -5.07 -3.75 -17.49
N THR A 53 -5.35 -2.62 -18.10
CA THR A 53 -6.27 -1.66 -17.52
C THR A 53 -7.60 -1.66 -18.28
N ASP A 54 -8.67 -1.58 -17.50
CA ASP A 54 -10.01 -1.48 -18.07
C ASP A 54 -10.74 -0.42 -17.24
N GLY A 55 -10.84 0.79 -17.76
CA GLY A 55 -11.41 1.90 -17.02
C GLY A 55 -10.52 2.27 -15.84
N ASP A 56 -11.08 2.26 -14.66
CA ASP A 56 -10.31 2.60 -13.45
C ASP A 56 -9.76 1.35 -12.75
N THR A 57 -9.95 0.18 -13.33
CA THR A 57 -9.49 -1.06 -12.72
C THR A 57 -8.33 -1.63 -13.51
N ALA A 58 -7.31 -2.06 -12.82
CA ALA A 58 -6.14 -2.68 -13.41
C ALA A 58 -6.02 -4.10 -12.91
N ARG A 59 -5.68 -5.00 -13.83
CA ARG A 59 -5.35 -6.34 -13.49
C ARG A 59 -3.84 -6.41 -13.49
N VAL A 60 -3.27 -6.72 -12.34
CA VAL A 60 -1.82 -6.69 -12.14
C VAL A 60 -1.35 -8.11 -11.88
N VAL A 61 -0.42 -8.59 -12.69
CA VAL A 61 0.09 -9.95 -12.54
C VAL A 61 1.52 -9.88 -12.05
N ASP A 62 1.74 -10.43 -10.86
CA ASP A 62 3.06 -10.47 -10.25
C ASP A 62 3.67 -11.86 -10.44
N PRO A 63 4.95 -11.96 -10.79
CA PRO A 63 5.54 -13.27 -11.06
C PRO A 63 5.59 -14.19 -9.85
N VAL A 64 5.55 -13.64 -8.65
CA VAL A 64 5.60 -14.46 -7.44
C VAL A 64 4.23 -14.61 -6.81
N HIS A 65 3.50 -13.51 -6.69
CA HIS A 65 2.26 -13.50 -5.92
C HIS A 65 1.00 -13.69 -6.73
N GLY A 66 1.10 -13.66 -8.04
CA GLY A 66 -0.04 -13.93 -8.90
C GLY A 66 -0.83 -12.68 -9.26
N GLU A 67 -2.10 -12.86 -9.50
CA GLU A 67 -2.92 -11.82 -10.10
C GLU A 67 -3.71 -11.06 -9.05
N PHE A 68 -3.76 -9.74 -9.20
CA PHE A 68 -4.51 -8.86 -8.30
C PHE A 68 -5.31 -7.88 -9.11
N SER A 69 -6.43 -7.44 -8.57
CA SER A 69 -7.23 -6.37 -9.17
C SER A 69 -7.08 -5.14 -8.30
N ILE A 70 -6.74 -4.04 -8.92
CA ILE A 70 -6.48 -2.77 -8.24
C ILE A 70 -7.32 -1.69 -8.91
N ARG A 71 -8.04 -0.93 -8.12
CA ARG A 71 -8.81 0.18 -8.67
C ARG A 71 -8.06 1.47 -8.41
N THR A 72 -7.95 2.30 -9.43
CA THR A 72 -7.40 3.64 -9.25
C THR A 72 -8.53 4.56 -8.84
N VAL A 73 -8.46 5.07 -7.64
CA VAL A 73 -9.50 5.94 -7.10
C VAL A 73 -9.25 7.39 -7.47
N ALA A 74 -8.00 7.82 -7.37
CA ALA A 74 -7.64 9.20 -7.70
C ALA A 74 -6.17 9.30 -8.08
N LEU A 75 -5.88 10.16 -9.03
CA LEU A 75 -4.50 10.51 -9.38
C LEU A 75 -4.45 12.02 -9.48
N ASP A 76 -3.70 12.63 -8.57
CA ASP A 76 -3.48 14.08 -8.57
C ASP A 76 -1.99 14.33 -8.82
N PRO A 77 -1.56 14.31 -10.07
CA PRO A 77 -0.13 14.43 -10.36
C PRO A 77 0.41 15.79 -9.92
N PRO A 78 1.58 15.81 -9.42
CA PRO A 78 2.47 14.72 -9.08
C PRO A 78 2.50 14.43 -7.58
N HIS A 79 1.41 14.69 -6.88
CA HIS A 79 1.41 14.71 -5.43
C HIS A 79 0.66 13.59 -4.74
N ARG A 80 -0.34 13.00 -5.41
CA ARG A 80 -1.20 12.07 -4.67
C ARG A 80 -1.76 10.99 -5.60
N ALA A 81 -1.68 9.74 -5.17
CA ALA A 81 -2.27 8.60 -5.87
C ALA A 81 -3.02 7.75 -4.87
N VAL A 82 -4.24 7.35 -5.20
CA VAL A 82 -5.08 6.55 -4.30
C VAL A 82 -5.58 5.33 -5.05
N PHE A 83 -5.38 4.17 -4.43
CA PHE A 83 -5.78 2.90 -5.01
C PHE A 83 -6.61 2.10 -4.01
N GLN A 84 -7.38 1.16 -4.51
CA GLN A 84 -8.12 0.21 -3.69
C GLN A 84 -7.80 -1.19 -4.14
N TRP A 85 -7.52 -2.07 -3.19
CA TRP A 85 -7.42 -3.48 -3.47
C TRP A 85 -8.82 -3.99 -3.76
N LEU A 86 -9.01 -4.66 -4.88
CA LEU A 86 -10.30 -5.28 -5.17
C LEU A 86 -10.23 -6.79 -4.97
N GLY A 87 -9.08 -7.26 -4.44
CA GLY A 87 -8.89 -8.65 -4.20
C GLY A 87 -7.77 -9.21 -5.01
N GLY A 88 -7.33 -10.39 -4.68
CA GLY A 88 -6.26 -11.04 -5.35
C GLY A 88 -6.48 -12.50 -5.27
N GLN A 89 -5.61 -13.30 -5.92
CA GLN A 89 -5.83 -14.67 -5.83
C GLN A 89 -5.08 -15.26 -4.74
N ALA A 90 -4.00 -14.91 -4.45
CA ALA A 90 -3.16 -15.48 -3.43
C ALA A 90 -3.88 -15.99 -2.22
N GLY A 91 -4.88 -16.73 -2.41
CA GLY A 91 -5.59 -17.30 -1.31
C GLY A 91 -6.47 -16.34 -0.57
N ASP A 92 -6.69 -15.23 -1.11
CA ASP A 92 -7.53 -14.31 -0.48
C ASP A 92 -8.90 -14.70 -0.65
N VAL A 93 -9.31 -15.51 0.19
CA VAL A 93 -10.62 -15.95 0.18
C VAL A 93 -11.51 -14.81 0.49
N GLY A 94 -12.58 -14.72 -0.13
CA GLY A 94 -13.50 -13.67 0.14
C GLY A 94 -13.00 -12.35 -0.34
N ALA A 95 -12.15 -12.42 -1.31
CA ALA A 95 -11.60 -11.21 -1.84
C ALA A 95 -12.66 -10.23 -2.21
N GLY A 96 -13.75 -10.67 -2.70
CA GLY A 96 -14.81 -9.78 -3.05
C GLY A 96 -15.44 -9.10 -1.88
N ASP A 97 -15.30 -9.73 -0.72
CA ASP A 97 -15.83 -9.17 0.47
C ASP A 97 -14.88 -8.26 1.12
N LEU A 98 -13.64 -8.42 0.85
CA LEU A 98 -12.69 -7.61 1.46
C LEU A 98 -13.00 -6.26 1.02
N ALA A 99 -13.65 -5.61 1.83
CA ALA A 99 -13.80 -4.27 1.62
C ALA A 99 -12.44 -3.84 1.30
N ALA A 100 -12.27 -3.48 0.19
CA ALA A 100 -11.00 -3.21 -0.28
C ALA A 100 -10.33 -2.18 0.56
N ASN A 101 -9.18 -2.50 1.03
CA ASN A 101 -8.38 -1.52 1.73
C ASN A 101 -8.02 -0.42 0.75
N THR A 102 -8.00 0.80 1.25
CA THR A 102 -7.62 1.96 0.45
C THR A 102 -6.18 2.31 0.77
N VAL A 103 -5.39 2.54 -0.26
CA VAL A 103 -3.98 2.88 -0.12
C VAL A 103 -3.75 4.23 -0.77
N GLU A 104 -3.27 5.18 0.02
CA GLU A 104 -3.00 6.53 -0.47
C GLU A 104 -1.53 6.82 -0.37
N PHE A 105 -0.95 7.31 -1.46
CA PHE A 105 0.44 7.76 -1.48
C PHE A 105 0.45 9.27 -1.68
N THR A 106 1.27 9.97 -0.87
CA THR A 106 1.44 11.40 -1.05
C THR A 106 2.93 11.71 -1.16
N VAL A 107 3.25 12.72 -1.94
CA VAL A 107 4.62 13.16 -2.17
C VAL A 107 4.69 14.63 -1.86
N GLU A 108 5.56 15.00 -0.94
CA GLU A 108 5.73 16.39 -0.53
C GLU A 108 7.20 16.78 -0.56
N PRO A 109 7.52 18.04 -0.79
CA PRO A 109 8.91 18.46 -0.74
C PRO A 109 9.49 18.19 0.65
N ASP A 110 10.75 17.79 0.70
CA ASP A 110 11.41 17.48 1.96
C ASP A 110 12.91 17.74 1.78
N GLY A 111 13.33 18.95 2.09
CA GLY A 111 14.73 19.33 1.90
C GLY A 111 15.06 19.32 0.43
N THR A 112 16.11 18.59 0.06
CA THR A 112 16.53 18.51 -1.33
C THR A 112 15.82 17.41 -2.10
N GLY A 113 14.96 16.67 -1.44
CA GLY A 113 14.22 15.58 -2.07
C GLY A 113 12.76 15.67 -1.73
N VAL A 114 12.14 14.53 -1.50
CA VAL A 114 10.72 14.47 -1.19
C VAL A 114 10.47 13.50 -0.03
N LEU A 115 9.32 13.66 0.59
CA LEU A 115 8.83 12.71 1.57
C LEU A 115 7.68 11.95 0.93
N LEU A 116 7.83 10.64 0.82
CA LEU A 116 6.79 9.76 0.31
C LEU A 116 6.10 9.13 1.51
N THR A 117 4.79 9.30 1.58
CA THR A 117 4.00 8.75 2.66
C THR A 117 2.97 7.80 2.10
N VAL A 118 2.82 6.64 2.75
CA VAL A 118 1.73 5.72 2.45
C VAL A 118 0.78 5.72 3.62
N ARG A 119 -0.51 5.67 3.31
CA ARG A 119 -1.55 5.54 4.31
C ARG A 119 -2.53 4.48 3.83
N GLU A 120 -2.60 3.39 4.55
CA GLU A 120 -3.53 2.31 4.21
C GLU A 120 -4.60 2.22 5.27
N THR A 121 -5.87 2.18 4.85
CA THR A 121 -7.00 2.15 5.76
C THR A 121 -7.92 0.99 5.41
N GLY A 122 -8.77 0.62 6.36
CA GLY A 122 -9.74 -0.45 6.16
C GLY A 122 -9.52 -1.67 7.02
N PHE A 123 -8.52 -1.66 7.89
CA PHE A 123 -8.17 -2.84 8.65
C PHE A 123 -9.21 -3.22 9.71
N ALA A 124 -9.92 -2.24 10.24
CA ALA A 124 -10.89 -2.53 11.28
C ALA A 124 -12.02 -3.41 10.79
N GLY A 125 -12.37 -3.30 9.51
CA GLY A 125 -13.43 -4.10 8.95
C GLY A 125 -12.97 -5.25 8.09
N LEU A 126 -11.68 -5.58 8.13
CA LEU A 126 -11.12 -6.52 7.19
C LEU A 126 -11.58 -7.95 7.41
N HIS A 127 -11.76 -8.35 8.65
CA HIS A 127 -12.11 -9.72 8.97
C HIS A 127 -12.80 -9.76 10.33
N ASP A 128 -13.65 -10.75 10.54
CA ASP A 128 -14.34 -10.86 11.82
C ASP A 128 -13.43 -11.28 12.96
N ASP A 129 -12.43 -12.06 12.65
CA ASP A 129 -11.53 -12.59 13.67
C ASP A 129 -10.46 -11.55 14.02
N ALA A 130 -10.41 -11.15 15.29
CA ALA A 130 -9.49 -10.14 15.73
C ALA A 130 -8.03 -10.54 15.55
N ILE A 131 -7.74 -11.83 15.69
CA ILE A 131 -6.37 -12.32 15.53
C ILE A 131 -5.94 -12.19 14.09
N VAL A 132 -6.83 -12.52 13.16
CA VAL A 132 -6.53 -12.41 11.74
C VAL A 132 -6.34 -10.94 11.35
N ARG A 133 -7.21 -10.05 11.87
CA ARG A 133 -7.07 -8.63 11.56
C ARG A 133 -5.73 -8.10 12.02
N ARG A 134 -5.33 -8.46 13.24
CA ARG A 134 -4.07 -7.98 13.80
C ARG A 134 -2.89 -8.50 13.01
N ARG A 135 -2.93 -9.76 12.61
CA ARG A 135 -1.84 -10.33 11.83
C ARG A 135 -1.70 -9.61 10.50
N ARG A 136 -2.81 -9.37 9.82
CA ARG A 136 -2.74 -8.67 8.55
C ARG A 136 -2.25 -7.25 8.70
N PHE A 137 -2.70 -6.59 9.77
CA PHE A 137 -2.23 -5.24 10.06
C PHE A 137 -0.71 -5.22 10.27
N GLU A 138 -0.20 -6.17 11.04
CA GLU A 138 1.23 -6.19 11.33
C GLU A 138 2.04 -6.56 10.12
N GLU A 139 1.59 -7.53 9.34
CA GLU A 139 2.29 -7.93 8.14
C GLU A 139 2.33 -6.79 7.13
N ASN A 140 1.23 -6.11 6.95
CA ASN A 140 1.20 -4.99 6.02
C ASN A 140 2.04 -3.83 6.51
N SER A 141 2.03 -3.59 7.82
CA SER A 141 2.83 -2.51 8.38
C SER A 141 4.32 -2.74 8.11
N GLU A 142 4.80 -3.97 8.28
CA GLU A 142 6.17 -4.30 7.98
C GLU A 142 6.42 -4.29 6.48
N GLY A 143 5.45 -4.74 5.72
CA GLY A 143 5.56 -4.76 4.27
C GLY A 143 5.77 -3.37 3.71
N TRP A 144 5.08 -2.36 4.26
CA TRP A 144 5.23 -1.01 3.75
C TRP A 144 6.63 -0.45 3.96
N VAL A 145 7.29 -0.83 5.05
CA VAL A 145 8.68 -0.40 5.24
C VAL A 145 9.54 -0.92 4.09
N SER A 146 9.34 -2.16 3.71
CA SER A 146 10.08 -2.77 2.62
C SER A 146 9.73 -2.12 1.27
N GLU A 147 8.44 -1.93 1.00
CA GLU A 147 8.02 -1.38 -0.29
C GLU A 147 8.48 0.06 -0.48
N LEU A 148 8.41 0.86 0.58
CA LEU A 148 8.89 2.24 0.48
C LEU A 148 10.39 2.26 0.23
N GLY A 149 11.13 1.32 0.80
CA GLY A 149 12.55 1.22 0.54
C GLY A 149 12.86 0.90 -0.91
N LEU A 150 12.05 0.02 -1.52
CA LEU A 150 12.22 -0.30 -2.94
C LEU A 150 11.91 0.91 -3.81
N ALA A 151 10.88 1.66 -3.46
CA ALA A 151 10.54 2.87 -4.21
C ALA A 151 11.67 3.89 -4.12
N ARG A 152 12.22 4.09 -2.92
CA ARG A 152 13.34 5.00 -2.73
C ARG A 152 14.52 4.61 -3.59
N ASP A 153 14.90 3.34 -3.53
CA ASP A 153 16.08 2.90 -4.25
C ASP A 153 15.89 3.07 -5.75
N ARG A 154 14.69 2.80 -6.23
CA ARG A 154 14.42 2.92 -7.65
C ARG A 154 14.41 4.37 -8.11
N ALA A 155 13.79 5.24 -7.30
CA ALA A 155 13.73 6.67 -7.66
C ALA A 155 15.12 7.30 -7.62
N GLU A 156 15.92 6.95 -6.62
CA GLU A 156 17.25 7.52 -6.50
C GLU A 156 18.16 7.03 -7.60
N ALA A 157 17.96 5.81 -8.09
CA ALA A 157 18.74 5.30 -9.19
C ALA A 157 18.42 6.02 -10.50
N ARG A 158 17.23 6.60 -10.60
CA ARG A 158 16.80 7.32 -11.80
C ARG A 158 17.11 8.79 -11.75
N ALA A 159 17.47 9.27 -10.57
CA ALA A 159 17.68 10.71 -10.36
C ALA A 159 19.00 11.21 -10.99
#